data_9a27e595cffd5871947b0a1ed728a454
#
_entry.id   9a27e595cffd5871947b0a1ed728a454
#
_cell.length_a   1.000
_cell.length_b   1.000
_cell.length_c   1.000
_cell.angle_alpha   90.00
_cell.angle_beta   90.00
_cell.angle_gamma   90.00
#
_symmetry.space_group_name_H-M   'P 1'
#
loop_
_entity.id
_entity.type
_entity.pdbx_description
1 polymer ?
#
loop_
_entity_poly.entity_id
_entity_poly.type
_entity_poly.pdbx_seq_one_letter_code
_entity_poly.pdbx_strand_id
1 'polypeptide(L)'
;QIGDIMAHSNDFDTVKEKWEEIIQKLKVEYFLSNISFETWIRPLEVYDIVGDTLYLSINFKASIEHIQNKYLLPLKVCIAEVTGVEYDIKFIPKDIPDSEMAFYKMENNLNSRQEEPKAKPKNKRINNISEQANLNPKYTFDTFVVGGNNNFAHAASLAVAESPGEVYNPLFLYGGVGLGKTHLMHSVAHYILEKDPSKKVLYVTSETFTNELIDAIRIGKTGNELAMTAFRDKYRNNDVLLIDDVQFIIGKESTQEEFFHTFNHLHNAGKQIIISSDKPPKDMETLEARLRTRFEWGLIADISAPDYETRMAILYKKIEIDQLERYNIPNEVIQYIATNIKTNIRELEGSLNKLIALYRINNNQKEIDIKLAAEALKDLISPNENREVTPELIIDVV
;
A
#
# COMPACT_ATOMS: atom_id res chain seq x y z
N GLN A 1 40.06 -30.42 6.39
CA GLN A 1 39.42 -30.13 5.07
C GLN A 1 38.34 -31.14 4.67
N ILE A 2 38.42 -32.44 5.00
CA ILE A 2 37.37 -33.44 4.68
C ILE A 2 36.27 -33.45 5.75
N GLY A 3 36.58 -33.13 7.00
CA GLY A 3 35.64 -33.01 8.11
C GLY A 3 34.70 -31.82 7.98
N ASP A 4 35.19 -30.68 7.48
CA ASP A 4 34.41 -29.47 7.28
C ASP A 4 33.36 -29.58 6.13
N ILE A 5 33.70 -30.33 5.08
CA ILE A 5 32.78 -30.56 3.94
C ILE A 5 31.61 -31.48 4.34
N MET A 6 31.84 -32.47 5.22
CA MET A 6 30.77 -33.35 5.69
C MET A 6 29.85 -32.67 6.72
N ALA A 7 30.36 -31.77 7.56
CA ALA A 7 29.56 -30.99 8.49
C ALA A 7 28.62 -30.03 7.76
N HIS A 8 29.09 -29.30 6.75
CA HIS A 8 28.28 -28.37 5.96
C HIS A 8 27.16 -29.03 5.16
N SER A 9 27.39 -30.26 4.62
CA SER A 9 26.34 -31.02 3.94
C SER A 9 25.18 -31.40 4.89
N ASN A 10 25.50 -31.72 6.14
CA ASN A 10 24.50 -32.15 7.13
C ASN A 10 23.64 -30.99 7.63
N ASP A 11 24.18 -29.76 7.74
CA ASP A 11 23.47 -28.57 8.20
C ASP A 11 22.50 -28.04 7.14
N PHE A 12 22.90 -28.03 5.86
CA PHE A 12 22.03 -27.64 4.75
C PHE A 12 20.82 -28.56 4.61
N ASP A 13 21.05 -29.88 4.63
CA ASP A 13 19.97 -30.88 4.54
C ASP A 13 19.04 -30.76 5.74
N THR A 14 19.54 -30.51 6.94
CA THR A 14 18.74 -30.32 8.16
C THR A 14 17.85 -29.10 8.07
N VAL A 15 18.37 -27.95 7.62
CA VAL A 15 17.58 -26.72 7.49
C VAL A 15 16.52 -26.89 6.39
N LYS A 16 16.88 -27.52 5.28
CA LYS A 16 15.98 -27.75 4.14
C LYS A 16 14.84 -28.71 4.49
N GLU A 17 15.11 -29.81 5.19
CA GLU A 17 14.09 -30.75 5.64
C GLU A 17 13.11 -30.10 6.65
N LYS A 18 13.61 -29.24 7.53
CA LYS A 18 12.81 -28.55 8.52
C LYS A 18 12.24 -27.20 8.06
N TRP A 19 12.45 -26.83 6.79
CA TRP A 19 12.08 -25.50 6.31
C TRP A 19 10.57 -25.21 6.45
N GLU A 20 9.72 -26.17 6.11
CA GLU A 20 8.28 -26.02 6.26
C GLU A 20 7.88 -25.83 7.74
N GLU A 21 8.51 -26.56 8.67
CA GLU A 21 8.30 -26.39 10.11
C GLU A 21 8.71 -24.99 10.57
N ILE A 22 9.86 -24.49 10.09
CA ILE A 22 10.38 -23.15 10.43
C ILE A 22 9.41 -22.06 9.99
N ILE A 23 8.96 -22.09 8.73
CA ILE A 23 8.06 -21.04 8.21
C ILE A 23 6.66 -21.12 8.83
N GLN A 24 6.15 -22.32 9.16
CA GLN A 24 4.87 -22.45 9.87
C GLN A 24 4.99 -21.96 11.32
N LYS A 25 6.09 -22.24 11.99
CA LYS A 25 6.38 -21.68 13.33
C LYS A 25 6.42 -20.15 13.28
N LEU A 26 7.12 -19.57 12.30
CA LEU A 26 7.16 -18.13 12.06
C LEU A 26 5.75 -17.55 11.90
N LYS A 27 4.90 -18.22 11.11
CA LYS A 27 3.51 -17.81 10.89
C LYS A 27 2.71 -17.73 12.20
N VAL A 28 2.86 -18.73 13.06
CA VAL A 28 2.10 -18.84 14.31
C VAL A 28 2.64 -17.90 15.39
N GLU A 29 3.94 -17.90 15.63
CA GLU A 29 4.55 -17.13 16.73
C GLU A 29 4.55 -15.62 16.50
N TYR A 30 4.70 -15.20 15.24
CA TYR A 30 4.68 -13.78 14.86
C TYR A 30 3.35 -13.34 14.28
N PHE A 31 2.30 -14.16 14.42
CA PHE A 31 0.93 -13.85 13.99
C PHE A 31 0.84 -13.31 12.57
N LEU A 32 1.61 -13.93 11.63
CA LEU A 32 1.61 -13.48 10.24
C LEU A 32 0.25 -13.75 9.61
N SER A 33 -0.29 -12.72 8.96
CA SER A 33 -1.50 -12.91 8.15
C SER A 33 -1.24 -13.93 7.04
N ASN A 34 -2.28 -14.64 6.58
CA ASN A 34 -2.13 -15.58 5.47
C ASN A 34 -1.53 -14.90 4.23
N ILE A 35 -1.90 -13.65 3.96
CA ILE A 35 -1.40 -12.87 2.83
C ILE A 35 0.10 -12.56 3.00
N SER A 36 0.52 -12.06 4.16
CA SER A 36 1.93 -11.81 4.44
C SER A 36 2.77 -13.09 4.36
N PHE A 37 2.23 -14.20 4.85
CA PHE A 37 2.88 -15.49 4.79
C PHE A 37 3.03 -16.00 3.36
N GLU A 38 1.93 -16.04 2.57
CA GLU A 38 1.94 -16.53 1.19
C GLU A 38 2.75 -15.63 0.25
N THR A 39 2.77 -14.31 0.51
CA THR A 39 3.47 -13.35 -0.36
C THR A 39 4.96 -13.26 -0.09
N TRP A 40 5.37 -13.26 1.20
CA TRP A 40 6.74 -12.90 1.57
C TRP A 40 7.56 -14.06 2.15
N ILE A 41 6.92 -14.99 2.85
CA ILE A 41 7.62 -16.06 3.57
C ILE A 41 7.60 -17.36 2.80
N ARG A 42 6.43 -17.78 2.29
CA ARG A 42 6.30 -19.03 1.55
C ARG A 42 7.15 -19.13 0.27
N PRO A 43 7.39 -18.03 -0.48
CA PRO A 43 8.27 -18.06 -1.66
C PRO A 43 9.76 -18.14 -1.34
N LEU A 44 10.17 -18.05 -0.05
CA LEU A 44 11.56 -18.19 0.35
C LEU A 44 11.99 -19.67 0.26
N GLU A 45 13.12 -19.92 -0.37
CA GLU A 45 13.70 -21.26 -0.46
C GLU A 45 15.12 -21.24 0.09
N VAL A 46 15.50 -22.31 0.79
CA VAL A 46 16.88 -22.51 1.25
C VAL A 46 17.76 -22.76 0.01
N TYR A 47 18.72 -21.86 -0.20
CA TYR A 47 19.61 -21.91 -1.36
C TYR A 47 20.97 -22.56 -1.04
N ASP A 48 21.65 -22.08 0.01
CA ASP A 48 22.98 -22.60 0.41
C ASP A 48 23.28 -22.15 1.86
N ILE A 49 24.24 -22.87 2.49
CA ILE A 49 24.85 -22.46 3.76
C ILE A 49 26.35 -22.35 3.56
N VAL A 50 26.94 -21.19 3.83
CA VAL A 50 28.39 -20.99 3.74
C VAL A 50 28.91 -20.44 5.06
N GLY A 51 29.63 -21.23 5.82
CA GLY A 51 30.03 -20.91 7.19
C GLY A 51 28.78 -20.72 8.07
N ASP A 52 28.70 -19.60 8.76
CA ASP A 52 27.58 -19.24 9.63
C ASP A 52 26.46 -18.48 8.89
N THR A 53 26.50 -18.40 7.55
CA THR A 53 25.55 -17.64 6.75
C THR A 53 24.63 -18.55 5.95
N LEU A 54 23.33 -18.43 6.19
CA LEU A 54 22.24 -19.06 5.43
C LEU A 54 21.78 -18.14 4.30
N TYR A 55 21.83 -18.64 3.07
CA TYR A 55 21.34 -17.95 1.88
C TYR A 55 19.93 -18.42 1.54
N LEU A 56 18.99 -17.45 1.53
CA LEU A 56 17.60 -17.68 1.13
C LEU A 56 17.35 -17.06 -0.24
N SER A 57 16.84 -17.84 -1.18
CA SER A 57 16.47 -17.33 -2.50
C SER A 57 15.07 -16.76 -2.52
N ILE A 58 14.87 -15.69 -3.30
CA ILE A 58 13.61 -14.98 -3.44
C ILE A 58 13.33 -14.68 -4.92
N ASN A 59 12.04 -14.74 -5.31
CA ASN A 59 11.62 -14.52 -6.69
C ASN A 59 11.79 -13.07 -7.19
N PHE A 60 11.72 -12.08 -6.29
CA PHE A 60 11.76 -10.66 -6.66
C PHE A 60 12.82 -9.89 -5.87
N LYS A 61 13.84 -9.39 -6.57
CA LYS A 61 14.93 -8.59 -5.96
C LYS A 61 14.42 -7.39 -5.16
N ALA A 62 13.36 -6.74 -5.62
CA ALA A 62 12.74 -5.58 -4.93
C ALA A 62 12.14 -5.92 -3.55
N SER A 63 11.85 -7.20 -3.29
CA SER A 63 11.29 -7.65 -2.01
C SER A 63 12.34 -7.88 -0.92
N ILE A 64 13.63 -7.91 -1.28
CA ILE A 64 14.72 -8.22 -0.34
C ILE A 64 14.76 -7.22 0.80
N GLU A 65 14.72 -5.92 0.50
CA GLU A 65 14.78 -4.86 1.52
C GLU A 65 13.58 -4.93 2.48
N HIS A 66 12.39 -5.21 1.97
CA HIS A 66 11.20 -5.39 2.77
C HIS A 66 11.31 -6.58 3.73
N ILE A 67 11.74 -7.73 3.22
CA ILE A 67 11.89 -8.95 4.01
C ILE A 67 12.99 -8.80 5.04
N GLN A 68 14.12 -8.16 4.69
CA GLN A 68 15.21 -7.86 5.63
C GLN A 68 14.75 -6.98 6.78
N ASN A 69 14.02 -5.90 6.48
CA ASN A 69 13.59 -4.95 7.52
C ASN A 69 12.53 -5.55 8.45
N LYS A 70 11.67 -6.44 7.96
CA LYS A 70 10.51 -6.90 8.71
C LYS A 70 10.64 -8.33 9.25
N TYR A 71 11.25 -9.22 8.50
CA TYR A 71 11.23 -10.65 8.81
C TYR A 71 12.60 -11.25 9.12
N LEU A 72 13.72 -10.52 8.97
CA LEU A 72 15.05 -11.03 9.23
C LEU A 72 15.22 -11.54 10.67
N LEU A 73 14.86 -10.73 11.64
CA LEU A 73 14.98 -11.10 13.07
C LEU A 73 14.05 -12.26 13.44
N PRO A 74 12.74 -12.22 13.11
CA PRO A 74 11.85 -13.36 13.26
C PRO A 74 12.35 -14.67 12.62
N LEU A 75 12.88 -14.61 11.41
CA LEU A 75 13.43 -15.78 10.71
C LEU A 75 14.64 -16.33 11.46
N LYS A 76 15.58 -15.49 11.89
CA LYS A 76 16.75 -15.92 12.68
C LYS A 76 16.33 -16.67 13.95
N VAL A 77 15.36 -16.14 14.68
CA VAL A 77 14.86 -16.76 15.91
C VAL A 77 14.22 -18.11 15.63
N CYS A 78 13.28 -18.20 14.69
CA CYS A 78 12.62 -19.47 14.35
C CYS A 78 13.59 -20.53 13.83
N ILE A 79 14.57 -20.14 13.02
CA ILE A 79 15.60 -21.06 12.51
C ILE A 79 16.44 -21.59 13.68
N ALA A 80 16.93 -20.72 14.55
CA ALA A 80 17.74 -21.11 15.70
C ALA A 80 16.97 -22.05 16.65
N GLU A 81 15.68 -21.78 16.90
CA GLU A 81 14.84 -22.61 17.77
C GLU A 81 14.53 -24.00 17.19
N VAL A 82 14.37 -24.13 15.86
CA VAL A 82 14.06 -25.40 15.22
C VAL A 82 15.30 -26.21 14.88
N THR A 83 16.40 -25.55 14.52
CA THR A 83 17.64 -26.23 14.11
C THR A 83 18.67 -26.36 15.25
N GLY A 84 18.56 -25.50 16.27
CA GLY A 84 19.56 -25.41 17.34
C GLY A 84 20.84 -24.65 16.95
N VAL A 85 20.88 -24.04 15.75
CA VAL A 85 22.03 -23.30 15.20
C VAL A 85 21.62 -21.90 14.84
N GLU A 86 22.41 -20.90 15.22
CA GLU A 86 22.22 -19.52 14.83
C GLU A 86 22.94 -19.26 13.48
N TYR A 87 22.18 -18.76 12.49
CA TYR A 87 22.72 -18.36 11.20
C TYR A 87 22.58 -16.85 10.99
N ASP A 88 23.57 -16.27 10.33
CA ASP A 88 23.33 -15.00 9.64
C ASP A 88 22.53 -15.27 8.36
N ILE A 89 21.54 -14.42 8.02
CA ILE A 89 20.65 -14.66 6.88
C ILE A 89 20.92 -13.62 5.81
N LYS A 90 21.10 -14.10 4.57
CA LYS A 90 21.20 -13.24 3.39
C LYS A 90 20.20 -13.68 2.33
N PHE A 91 19.57 -12.69 1.71
CA PHE A 91 18.59 -12.91 0.65
C PHE A 91 19.25 -12.69 -0.70
N ILE A 92 18.98 -13.58 -1.64
CA ILE A 92 19.48 -13.53 -3.01
C ILE A 92 18.33 -13.70 -4.00
N PRO A 93 18.34 -13.00 -5.16
CA PRO A 93 17.36 -13.24 -6.22
C PRO A 93 17.54 -14.62 -6.85
N LYS A 94 16.44 -15.30 -7.22
CA LYS A 94 16.48 -16.64 -7.87
C LYS A 94 17.19 -16.66 -9.22
N ASP A 95 17.18 -15.53 -9.96
CA ASP A 95 17.67 -15.44 -11.33
C ASP A 95 19.11 -14.90 -11.44
N ILE A 96 19.92 -15.03 -10.38
CA ILE A 96 21.33 -14.61 -10.44
C ILE A 96 22.16 -15.63 -11.23
N PRO A 97 22.93 -15.18 -12.25
CA PRO A 97 23.91 -16.03 -12.93
C PRO A 97 24.98 -16.52 -11.96
N ASP A 98 25.44 -17.76 -12.13
CA ASP A 98 26.48 -18.37 -11.28
C ASP A 98 27.77 -17.54 -11.17
N SER A 99 28.07 -16.72 -12.18
CA SER A 99 29.19 -15.75 -12.18
C SER A 99 29.06 -14.62 -11.19
N GLU A 100 27.84 -14.13 -10.95
CA GLU A 100 27.55 -13.08 -9.94
C GLU A 100 27.45 -13.68 -8.54
N MET A 101 27.06 -14.94 -8.43
CA MET A 101 27.02 -15.67 -7.17
C MET A 101 28.38 -15.79 -6.50
N ALA A 102 29.43 -16.01 -7.31
CA ALA A 102 30.80 -16.00 -6.82
C ALA A 102 31.22 -14.66 -6.19
N PHE A 103 30.70 -13.55 -6.72
CA PHE A 103 30.93 -12.20 -6.21
C PHE A 103 30.21 -11.98 -4.86
N TYR A 104 28.97 -12.41 -4.74
CA TYR A 104 28.21 -12.37 -3.47
C TYR A 104 28.88 -13.23 -2.36
N LYS A 105 29.49 -14.35 -2.73
CA LYS A 105 30.27 -15.20 -1.81
C LYS A 105 31.63 -14.60 -1.43
N MET A 106 32.27 -13.83 -2.33
CA MET A 106 33.57 -13.16 -2.07
C MET A 106 33.45 -11.89 -1.25
N GLU A 107 32.42 -11.09 -1.47
CA GLU A 107 32.20 -9.83 -0.75
C GLU A 107 31.97 -10.06 0.76
N ASN A 108 31.48 -11.25 1.11
CA ASN A 108 31.20 -11.65 2.48
C ASN A 108 32.42 -12.12 3.29
N ASN A 109 33.48 -12.56 2.62
CA ASN A 109 34.75 -12.91 3.29
C ASN A 109 35.61 -11.69 3.64
N LEU A 110 35.30 -10.50 3.09
CA LEU A 110 36.03 -9.25 3.35
C LEU A 110 35.37 -8.37 4.42
N ASN A 111 34.07 -8.54 4.71
CA ASN A 111 33.31 -7.68 5.61
C ASN A 111 33.10 -8.25 7.04
N SER A 112 33.78 -9.34 7.41
CA SER A 112 33.73 -9.88 8.79
C SER A 112 34.60 -9.13 9.83
N ARG A 113 35.14 -7.97 9.45
CA ARG A 113 35.82 -7.04 10.38
C ARG A 113 35.33 -5.63 10.12
N GLN A 114 34.55 -5.15 11.09
CA GLN A 114 34.14 -3.76 11.35
C GLN A 114 32.71 -3.37 10.95
N GLU A 115 32.11 -2.88 12.01
CA GLU A 115 31.12 -1.83 12.21
C GLU A 115 29.70 -2.26 12.50
N GLU A 116 29.35 -2.01 13.80
CA GLU A 116 27.98 -1.79 14.24
C GLU A 116 27.30 -0.75 13.30
N PRO A 117 26.08 -0.99 12.83
CA PRO A 117 25.41 -0.03 12.00
C PRO A 117 24.97 1.15 12.85
N LYS A 118 25.72 2.24 12.77
CA LYS A 118 25.21 3.55 13.16
C LYS A 118 23.96 3.83 12.33
N ALA A 119 22.83 3.96 13.00
CA ALA A 119 21.58 4.41 12.42
C ALA A 119 21.81 5.69 11.59
N LYS A 120 21.70 5.59 10.27
CA LYS A 120 21.76 6.74 9.39
C LYS A 120 20.48 7.59 9.59
N PRO A 121 20.57 8.91 9.71
CA PRO A 121 19.40 9.77 9.83
C PRO A 121 18.72 9.93 8.45
N LYS A 122 17.99 8.91 7.99
CA LYS A 122 17.27 8.96 6.70
C LYS A 122 15.94 9.72 6.76
N ASN A 123 15.37 9.96 7.94
CA ASN A 123 13.95 10.34 8.01
C ASN A 123 13.61 11.82 7.89
N LYS A 124 14.52 12.76 8.15
CA LYS A 124 14.13 14.19 8.13
C LYS A 124 13.98 14.81 6.74
N ARG A 125 14.78 14.41 5.75
CA ARG A 125 14.66 14.95 4.39
C ARG A 125 13.49 14.37 3.60
N ILE A 126 13.26 13.07 3.72
CA ILE A 126 12.14 12.38 3.03
C ILE A 126 10.80 12.85 3.59
N ASN A 127 10.67 13.00 4.91
CA ASN A 127 9.44 13.53 5.52
C ASN A 127 9.11 14.95 5.03
N ASN A 128 10.09 15.83 4.92
CA ASN A 128 9.86 17.17 4.39
C ASN A 128 9.42 17.18 2.90
N ILE A 129 9.95 16.28 2.09
CA ILE A 129 9.59 16.15 0.67
C ILE A 129 8.18 15.54 0.52
N SER A 130 7.83 14.55 1.33
CA SER A 130 6.50 13.94 1.35
C SER A 130 5.43 14.93 1.83
N GLU A 131 5.74 15.79 2.80
CA GLU A 131 4.88 16.88 3.24
C GLU A 131 4.65 17.91 2.13
N GLN A 132 5.69 18.28 1.38
CA GLN A 132 5.59 19.18 0.24
C GLN A 132 4.75 18.58 -0.91
N ALA A 133 4.81 17.25 -1.09
CA ALA A 133 4.01 16.52 -2.05
C ALA A 133 2.57 16.23 -1.57
N ASN A 134 2.20 16.66 -0.37
CA ASN A 134 0.88 16.45 0.25
C ASN A 134 0.51 14.96 0.41
N LEU A 135 1.47 14.13 0.82
CA LEU A 135 1.30 12.69 0.94
C LEU A 135 0.98 12.25 2.38
N ASN A 136 0.09 11.28 2.52
CA ASN A 136 -0.16 10.61 3.80
C ASN A 136 0.96 9.60 4.09
N PRO A 137 1.73 9.75 5.18
CA PRO A 137 2.85 8.88 5.48
C PRO A 137 2.46 7.43 5.81
N LYS A 138 1.17 7.18 6.12
CA LYS A 138 0.66 5.83 6.38
C LYS A 138 0.31 5.05 5.12
N TYR A 139 0.23 5.71 3.96
CA TYR A 139 -0.20 5.09 2.71
C TYR A 139 1.00 4.67 1.87
N THR A 140 1.54 3.50 2.16
CA THR A 140 2.66 2.87 1.46
C THR A 140 2.25 1.51 0.91
N PHE A 141 3.03 0.93 -0.01
CA PHE A 141 2.79 -0.45 -0.47
C PHE A 141 2.84 -1.46 0.68
N ASP A 142 3.69 -1.24 1.68
CA ASP A 142 3.83 -2.13 2.86
C ASP A 142 2.58 -2.15 3.74
N THR A 143 1.84 -1.05 3.77
CA THR A 143 0.61 -0.93 4.55
C THR A 143 -0.64 -1.30 3.76
N PHE A 144 -0.52 -1.45 2.45
CA PHE A 144 -1.60 -1.86 1.57
C PHE A 144 -1.79 -3.37 1.61
N VAL A 145 -3.03 -3.82 1.84
CA VAL A 145 -3.37 -5.24 1.84
C VAL A 145 -3.80 -5.68 0.45
N VAL A 146 -3.04 -6.59 -0.14
CA VAL A 146 -3.32 -7.14 -1.47
C VAL A 146 -4.26 -8.34 -1.35
N GLY A 147 -5.34 -8.34 -2.11
CA GLY A 147 -6.31 -9.42 -2.22
C GLY A 147 -6.71 -9.64 -3.68
N GLY A 148 -7.56 -10.64 -3.93
CA GLY A 148 -8.04 -10.92 -5.30
C GLY A 148 -8.76 -9.74 -5.96
N ASN A 149 -9.37 -8.87 -5.17
CA ASN A 149 -10.12 -7.69 -5.59
C ASN A 149 -9.27 -6.50 -6.05
N ASN A 150 -7.97 -6.46 -5.74
CA ASN A 150 -7.10 -5.32 -5.99
C ASN A 150 -5.70 -5.69 -6.51
N ASN A 151 -5.43 -6.98 -6.70
CA ASN A 151 -4.11 -7.49 -7.09
C ASN A 151 -3.62 -6.87 -8.41
N PHE A 152 -4.50 -6.77 -9.41
CA PHE A 152 -4.17 -6.17 -10.70
C PHE A 152 -3.81 -4.68 -10.57
N ALA A 153 -4.61 -3.90 -9.84
CA ALA A 153 -4.35 -2.49 -9.59
C ALA A 153 -3.07 -2.27 -8.79
N HIS A 154 -2.79 -3.15 -7.80
CA HIS A 154 -1.55 -3.11 -7.03
C HIS A 154 -0.33 -3.39 -7.92
N ALA A 155 -0.35 -4.47 -8.72
CA ALA A 155 0.75 -4.83 -9.61
C ALA A 155 1.02 -3.72 -10.65
N ALA A 156 -0.03 -3.14 -11.24
CA ALA A 156 0.07 -2.02 -12.17
C ALA A 156 0.69 -0.78 -11.50
N SER A 157 0.26 -0.48 -10.27
CA SER A 157 0.79 0.64 -9.48
C SER A 157 2.26 0.46 -9.14
N LEU A 158 2.68 -0.75 -8.79
CA LEU A 158 4.08 -1.06 -8.51
C LEU A 158 4.94 -0.94 -9.77
N ALA A 159 4.49 -1.47 -10.92
CA ALA A 159 5.20 -1.33 -12.18
C ALA A 159 5.40 0.15 -12.57
N VAL A 160 4.37 0.99 -12.40
CA VAL A 160 4.47 2.44 -12.61
C VAL A 160 5.44 3.11 -11.63
N ALA A 161 5.44 2.67 -10.37
CA ALA A 161 6.37 3.20 -9.37
C ALA A 161 7.84 2.85 -9.68
N GLU A 162 8.08 1.69 -10.27
CA GLU A 162 9.42 1.24 -10.68
C GLU A 162 9.95 1.97 -11.91
N SER A 163 9.08 2.25 -12.89
CA SER A 163 9.45 2.88 -14.17
C SER A 163 8.43 3.96 -14.57
N PRO A 164 8.40 5.10 -13.87
CA PRO A 164 7.42 6.15 -14.10
C PRO A 164 7.59 6.81 -15.47
N GLY A 165 6.49 6.91 -16.22
CA GLY A 165 6.44 7.47 -17.58
C GLY A 165 6.74 6.47 -18.69
N GLU A 166 7.22 5.28 -18.39
CA GLU A 166 7.68 4.31 -19.37
C GLU A 166 6.68 3.16 -19.63
N VAL A 167 5.97 2.70 -18.58
CA VAL A 167 5.18 1.47 -18.68
C VAL A 167 3.71 1.76 -18.98
N TYR A 168 2.98 2.33 -18.04
CA TYR A 168 1.55 2.60 -18.16
C TYR A 168 1.29 4.08 -17.90
N ASN A 169 1.04 4.86 -18.96
CA ASN A 169 0.81 6.29 -18.87
C ASN A 169 -0.35 6.74 -19.76
N PRO A 170 -1.48 7.19 -19.16
CA PRO A 170 -1.76 7.26 -17.72
C PRO A 170 -2.03 5.90 -17.08
N LEU A 171 -1.85 5.81 -15.75
CA LEU A 171 -2.47 4.77 -14.94
C LEU A 171 -3.80 5.30 -14.42
N PHE A 172 -4.89 4.63 -14.76
CA PHE A 172 -6.24 4.99 -14.34
C PHE A 172 -6.79 3.95 -13.36
N LEU A 173 -6.92 4.35 -12.08
CA LEU A 173 -7.45 3.51 -11.00
C LEU A 173 -8.93 3.83 -10.80
N TYR A 174 -9.82 2.84 -10.89
CA TYR A 174 -11.22 3.09 -10.60
C TYR A 174 -11.82 2.04 -9.66
N GLY A 175 -12.92 2.41 -9.02
CA GLY A 175 -13.66 1.55 -8.08
C GLY A 175 -14.43 2.36 -7.07
N GLY A 176 -15.30 1.72 -6.33
CA GLY A 176 -16.17 2.34 -5.34
C GLY A 176 -15.43 3.21 -4.32
N VAL A 177 -16.19 4.02 -3.58
CA VAL A 177 -15.63 4.89 -2.53
C VAL A 177 -15.03 4.03 -1.41
N GLY A 178 -13.84 4.44 -0.93
CA GLY A 178 -13.20 3.79 0.22
C GLY A 178 -12.58 2.42 -0.06
N LEU A 179 -12.28 2.07 -1.32
CA LEU A 179 -11.66 0.78 -1.70
C LEU A 179 -10.13 0.80 -1.78
N GLY A 180 -9.47 1.94 -1.52
CA GLY A 180 -8.01 2.03 -1.45
C GLY A 180 -7.32 2.69 -2.66
N LYS A 181 -8.06 3.32 -3.59
CA LYS A 181 -7.48 4.07 -4.74
C LYS A 181 -6.44 5.09 -4.30
N THR A 182 -6.83 5.99 -3.41
CA THR A 182 -5.95 7.02 -2.83
C THR A 182 -4.73 6.41 -2.14
N HIS A 183 -4.89 5.28 -1.44
CA HIS A 183 -3.79 4.57 -0.80
C HIS A 183 -2.76 4.12 -1.84
N LEU A 184 -3.17 3.48 -2.93
CA LEU A 184 -2.25 3.06 -4.01
C LEU A 184 -1.55 4.25 -4.67
N MET A 185 -2.27 5.35 -4.92
CA MET A 185 -1.67 6.57 -5.47
C MET A 185 -0.55 7.11 -4.58
N HIS A 186 -0.81 7.22 -3.27
CA HIS A 186 0.22 7.65 -2.32
C HIS A 186 1.37 6.66 -2.22
N SER A 187 1.09 5.34 -2.30
CA SER A 187 2.13 4.30 -2.29
C SER A 187 3.10 4.45 -3.46
N VAL A 188 2.58 4.71 -4.67
CA VAL A 188 3.40 5.00 -5.86
C VAL A 188 4.27 6.23 -5.62
N ALA A 189 3.68 7.31 -5.11
CA ALA A 189 4.40 8.55 -4.86
C ALA A 189 5.52 8.38 -3.83
N HIS A 190 5.25 7.68 -2.71
CA HIS A 190 6.26 7.37 -1.69
C HIS A 190 7.40 6.54 -2.26
N TYR A 191 7.09 5.48 -3.01
CA TYR A 191 8.09 4.61 -3.61
C TYR A 191 9.03 5.36 -4.57
N ILE A 192 8.46 6.24 -5.43
CA ILE A 192 9.25 7.06 -6.37
C ILE A 192 10.17 8.02 -5.60
N LEU A 193 9.66 8.71 -4.57
CA LEU A 193 10.43 9.65 -3.77
C LEU A 193 11.51 8.98 -2.90
N GLU A 194 11.28 7.75 -2.46
CA GLU A 194 12.29 6.94 -1.77
C GLU A 194 13.42 6.52 -2.68
N LYS A 195 13.12 6.13 -3.92
CA LYS A 195 14.13 5.78 -4.92
C LYS A 195 14.89 7.00 -5.44
N ASP A 196 14.18 8.07 -5.75
CA ASP A 196 14.76 9.31 -6.29
C ASP A 196 14.11 10.56 -5.66
N PRO A 197 14.69 11.07 -4.56
CA PRO A 197 14.20 12.26 -3.88
C PRO A 197 14.26 13.55 -4.71
N SER A 198 14.89 13.54 -5.88
CA SER A 198 14.96 14.70 -6.78
C SER A 198 13.73 14.85 -7.67
N LYS A 199 12.91 13.80 -7.78
CA LYS A 199 11.67 13.80 -8.56
C LYS A 199 10.64 14.76 -7.98
N LYS A 200 10.00 15.49 -8.86
CA LYS A 200 8.88 16.37 -8.51
C LYS A 200 7.58 15.58 -8.61
N VAL A 201 7.03 15.24 -7.46
CA VAL A 201 5.77 14.50 -7.34
C VAL A 201 4.72 15.42 -6.76
N LEU A 202 3.56 15.52 -7.41
CA LEU A 202 2.43 16.31 -6.95
C LEU A 202 1.17 15.44 -6.86
N TYR A 203 0.63 15.33 -5.65
CA TYR A 203 -0.71 14.76 -5.41
C TYR A 203 -1.71 15.88 -5.13
N VAL A 204 -2.82 15.85 -5.85
CA VAL A 204 -3.95 16.76 -5.63
C VAL A 204 -5.28 16.06 -5.91
N THR A 205 -6.36 16.54 -5.28
CA THR A 205 -7.71 16.18 -5.71
C THR A 205 -8.13 17.02 -6.91
N SER A 206 -9.00 16.50 -7.75
CA SER A 206 -9.53 17.26 -8.88
C SER A 206 -10.36 18.47 -8.44
N GLU A 207 -10.90 18.45 -7.22
CA GLU A 207 -11.54 19.60 -6.59
C GLU A 207 -10.52 20.72 -6.30
N THR A 208 -9.37 20.39 -5.70
CA THR A 208 -8.29 21.35 -5.45
C THR A 208 -7.79 21.95 -6.77
N PHE A 209 -7.57 21.13 -7.80
CA PHE A 209 -7.20 21.60 -9.14
C PHE A 209 -8.22 22.61 -9.68
N THR A 210 -9.53 22.31 -9.55
CA THR A 210 -10.62 23.19 -10.00
C THR A 210 -10.63 24.51 -9.25
N ASN A 211 -10.51 24.47 -7.93
CA ASN A 211 -10.57 25.68 -7.10
C ASN A 211 -9.38 26.60 -7.38
N GLU A 212 -8.18 26.05 -7.47
CA GLU A 212 -6.97 26.81 -7.83
C GLU A 212 -7.05 27.42 -9.23
N LEU A 213 -7.65 26.69 -10.20
CA LEU A 213 -7.89 27.24 -11.54
C LEU A 213 -8.85 28.44 -11.49
N ILE A 214 -9.95 28.30 -10.76
CA ILE A 214 -10.92 29.38 -10.59
C ILE A 214 -10.27 30.63 -9.98
N ASP A 215 -9.44 30.43 -8.97
CA ASP A 215 -8.73 31.53 -8.31
C ASP A 215 -7.71 32.18 -9.25
N ALA A 216 -6.95 31.37 -10.01
CA ALA A 216 -6.03 31.89 -11.00
C ALA A 216 -6.73 32.71 -12.10
N ILE A 217 -7.91 32.28 -12.57
CA ILE A 217 -8.71 33.02 -13.55
C ILE A 217 -9.25 34.34 -12.93
N ARG A 218 -9.72 34.31 -11.69
CA ARG A 218 -10.22 35.51 -10.99
C ARG A 218 -9.12 36.54 -10.82
N ILE A 219 -7.94 36.12 -10.33
CA ILE A 219 -6.79 36.98 -10.15
C ILE A 219 -6.29 37.54 -11.50
N GLY A 220 -6.28 36.70 -12.55
CA GLY A 220 -5.92 37.12 -13.89
C GLY A 220 -6.83 38.23 -14.45
N LYS A 221 -8.15 38.17 -14.18
CA LYS A 221 -9.12 39.20 -14.57
C LYS A 221 -8.90 40.54 -13.86
N THR A 222 -8.23 40.56 -12.70
CA THR A 222 -7.87 41.81 -11.99
C THR A 222 -6.55 42.43 -12.48
N GLY A 223 -5.98 41.91 -13.59
CA GLY A 223 -4.77 42.45 -14.21
C GLY A 223 -3.47 41.74 -13.85
N ASN A 224 -3.52 40.66 -13.06
CA ASN A 224 -2.35 39.84 -12.72
C ASN A 224 -2.27 38.60 -13.62
N GLU A 225 -1.71 38.77 -14.82
CA GLU A 225 -1.51 37.67 -15.80
C GLU A 225 -0.58 36.54 -15.29
N LEU A 226 0.25 36.81 -14.27
CA LEU A 226 1.16 35.83 -13.70
C LEU A 226 0.44 34.70 -12.94
N ALA A 227 -0.80 34.91 -12.50
CA ALA A 227 -1.54 33.91 -11.74
C ALA A 227 -1.79 32.62 -12.56
N MET A 228 -2.19 32.74 -13.82
CA MET A 228 -2.37 31.60 -14.72
C MET A 228 -1.06 30.91 -15.08
N THR A 229 0.02 31.68 -15.22
CA THR A 229 1.36 31.13 -15.45
C THR A 229 1.80 30.31 -14.24
N ALA A 230 1.67 30.85 -13.04
CA ALA A 230 2.01 30.15 -11.80
C ALA A 230 1.17 28.85 -11.60
N PHE A 231 -0.12 28.89 -11.92
CA PHE A 231 -0.99 27.71 -11.91
C PHE A 231 -0.46 26.64 -12.88
N ARG A 232 -0.18 27.00 -14.13
CA ARG A 232 0.36 26.08 -15.14
C ARG A 232 1.71 25.52 -14.74
N ASP A 233 2.60 26.35 -14.22
CA ASP A 233 3.92 25.93 -13.75
C ASP A 233 3.82 24.92 -12.59
N LYS A 234 2.91 25.14 -11.65
CA LYS A 234 2.64 24.21 -10.55
C LYS A 234 2.28 22.81 -11.05
N TYR A 235 1.40 22.70 -12.04
CA TYR A 235 0.87 21.42 -12.50
C TYR A 235 1.69 20.79 -13.63
N ARG A 236 2.34 21.59 -14.49
CA ARG A 236 3.03 21.08 -15.69
C ARG A 236 4.53 20.82 -15.48
N ASN A 237 5.12 21.27 -14.37
CA ASN A 237 6.54 21.09 -14.07
C ASN A 237 6.82 19.90 -13.10
N ASN A 238 5.97 18.88 -13.11
CA ASN A 238 6.14 17.70 -12.29
C ASN A 238 6.63 16.50 -13.11
N ASP A 239 7.38 15.61 -12.46
CA ASP A 239 7.77 14.33 -13.05
C ASP A 239 6.64 13.30 -12.91
N VAL A 240 5.83 13.43 -11.84
CA VAL A 240 4.67 12.59 -11.57
C VAL A 240 3.52 13.46 -11.08
N LEU A 241 2.39 13.41 -11.76
CA LEU A 241 1.15 14.07 -11.38
C LEU A 241 0.09 13.02 -11.01
N LEU A 242 -0.40 13.12 -9.77
CA LEU A 242 -1.47 12.26 -9.25
C LEU A 242 -2.72 13.10 -9.03
N ILE A 243 -3.78 12.78 -9.77
CA ILE A 243 -5.09 13.47 -9.69
C ILE A 243 -6.11 12.49 -9.11
N ASP A 244 -6.55 12.77 -7.89
CA ASP A 244 -7.55 11.95 -7.20
C ASP A 244 -8.98 12.45 -7.49
N ASP A 245 -9.91 11.48 -7.54
CA ASP A 245 -11.33 11.72 -7.72
C ASP A 245 -11.69 12.59 -8.95
N VAL A 246 -11.18 12.21 -10.13
CA VAL A 246 -11.32 13.00 -11.36
C VAL A 246 -12.78 13.22 -11.79
N GLN A 247 -13.73 12.44 -11.28
CA GLN A 247 -15.15 12.63 -11.53
C GLN A 247 -15.67 14.03 -11.15
N PHE A 248 -15.01 14.76 -10.26
CA PHE A 248 -15.42 16.12 -9.88
C PHE A 248 -15.13 17.22 -10.92
N ILE A 249 -14.40 16.91 -12.00
CA ILE A 249 -14.28 17.83 -13.16
C ILE A 249 -15.43 17.68 -14.17
N ILE A 250 -16.23 16.63 -14.04
CA ILE A 250 -17.34 16.36 -14.95
C ILE A 250 -18.33 17.53 -14.92
N GLY A 251 -18.76 17.99 -16.11
CA GLY A 251 -19.67 19.13 -16.24
C GLY A 251 -19.02 20.52 -16.07
N LYS A 252 -17.70 20.60 -15.86
CA LYS A 252 -16.96 21.87 -15.71
C LYS A 252 -16.08 22.10 -16.95
N GLU A 253 -16.63 22.62 -18.02
CA GLU A 253 -15.96 22.75 -19.35
C GLU A 253 -14.58 23.43 -19.25
N SER A 254 -14.47 24.60 -18.61
CA SER A 254 -13.19 25.31 -18.48
C SER A 254 -12.14 24.51 -17.70
N THR A 255 -12.57 23.71 -16.72
CA THR A 255 -11.67 22.84 -15.95
C THR A 255 -11.23 21.66 -16.79
N GLN A 256 -12.13 21.04 -17.56
CA GLN A 256 -11.79 19.94 -18.47
C GLN A 256 -10.82 20.40 -19.55
N GLU A 257 -11.00 21.62 -20.10
CA GLU A 257 -10.10 22.19 -21.10
C GLU A 257 -8.67 22.41 -20.54
N GLU A 258 -8.51 23.07 -19.39
CA GLU A 258 -7.18 23.31 -18.80
C GLU A 258 -6.53 21.99 -18.33
N PHE A 259 -7.34 21.04 -17.84
CA PHE A 259 -6.86 19.70 -17.50
C PHE A 259 -6.38 18.93 -18.73
N PHE A 260 -7.09 19.00 -19.86
CA PHE A 260 -6.66 18.42 -21.12
C PHE A 260 -5.31 18.96 -21.59
N HIS A 261 -5.11 20.27 -21.51
CA HIS A 261 -3.82 20.88 -21.87
C HIS A 261 -2.70 20.47 -20.91
N THR A 262 -2.98 20.37 -19.63
CA THR A 262 -2.02 19.91 -18.62
C THR A 262 -1.65 18.44 -18.85
N PHE A 263 -2.65 17.58 -19.09
CA PHE A 263 -2.43 16.18 -19.43
C PHE A 263 -1.53 16.01 -20.66
N ASN A 264 -1.86 16.68 -21.77
CA ASN A 264 -1.06 16.58 -22.99
C ASN A 264 0.37 17.09 -22.80
N HIS A 265 0.57 18.17 -22.02
CA HIS A 265 1.90 18.69 -21.75
C HIS A 265 2.76 17.64 -21.04
N LEU A 266 2.26 17.06 -19.97
CA LEU A 266 2.98 16.04 -19.19
C LEU A 266 3.19 14.74 -19.99
N HIS A 267 2.14 14.24 -20.61
CA HIS A 267 2.21 13.00 -21.40
C HIS A 267 3.22 13.08 -22.54
N ASN A 268 3.22 14.18 -23.31
CA ASN A 268 4.16 14.40 -24.40
C ASN A 268 5.62 14.59 -23.91
N ALA A 269 5.81 15.03 -22.68
CA ALA A 269 7.10 15.13 -22.02
C ALA A 269 7.55 13.82 -21.35
N GLY A 270 6.81 12.71 -21.52
CA GLY A 270 7.12 11.42 -20.88
C GLY A 270 6.98 11.43 -19.35
N LYS A 271 6.18 12.39 -18.80
CA LYS A 271 5.94 12.47 -17.36
C LYS A 271 4.77 11.58 -16.97
N GLN A 272 4.88 10.93 -15.81
CA GLN A 272 3.85 10.02 -15.34
C GLN A 272 2.59 10.74 -14.88
N ILE A 273 1.44 10.22 -15.31
CA ILE A 273 0.12 10.67 -14.87
C ILE A 273 -0.59 9.48 -14.23
N ILE A 274 -1.14 9.69 -13.03
CA ILE A 274 -1.98 8.71 -12.33
C ILE A 274 -3.30 9.38 -11.98
N ILE A 275 -4.39 8.71 -12.31
CA ILE A 275 -5.74 9.26 -12.15
C ILE A 275 -6.58 8.27 -11.35
N SER A 276 -7.38 8.75 -10.41
CA SER A 276 -8.39 7.94 -9.75
C SER A 276 -9.81 8.40 -10.06
N SER A 277 -10.76 7.47 -9.99
CA SER A 277 -12.19 7.74 -10.12
C SER A 277 -13.05 6.71 -9.40
N ASP A 278 -14.32 7.05 -9.16
CA ASP A 278 -15.34 6.12 -8.67
C ASP A 278 -15.89 5.19 -9.78
N LYS A 279 -15.71 5.54 -11.05
CA LYS A 279 -16.17 4.80 -12.22
C LYS A 279 -15.20 4.88 -13.40
N PRO A 280 -15.24 3.91 -14.34
CA PRO A 280 -14.36 3.93 -15.50
C PRO A 280 -14.70 5.06 -16.47
N PRO A 281 -13.75 5.50 -17.34
CA PRO A 281 -13.96 6.62 -18.27
C PRO A 281 -15.18 6.46 -19.19
N LYS A 282 -15.49 5.23 -19.62
CA LYS A 282 -16.63 4.92 -20.49
C LYS A 282 -17.99 5.27 -19.85
N ASP A 283 -18.09 5.23 -18.52
CA ASP A 283 -19.32 5.47 -17.76
C ASP A 283 -19.44 6.94 -17.28
N MET A 284 -18.53 7.80 -17.74
CA MET A 284 -18.56 9.25 -17.45
C MET A 284 -19.32 9.98 -18.58
N GLU A 285 -20.64 10.13 -18.44
CA GLU A 285 -21.52 10.63 -19.52
C GLU A 285 -21.15 12.02 -20.06
N THR A 286 -20.82 12.96 -19.17
CA THR A 286 -20.53 14.37 -19.54
C THR A 286 -19.04 14.68 -19.58
N LEU A 287 -18.18 13.67 -19.62
CA LEU A 287 -16.75 13.84 -19.87
C LEU A 287 -16.51 14.10 -21.35
N GLU A 288 -15.75 15.15 -21.69
CA GLU A 288 -15.37 15.43 -23.07
C GLU A 288 -14.69 14.21 -23.73
N ALA A 289 -15.10 13.89 -24.97
CA ALA A 289 -14.60 12.73 -25.70
C ALA A 289 -13.08 12.69 -25.81
N ARG A 290 -12.44 13.87 -25.98
CA ARG A 290 -10.98 13.98 -26.05
C ARG A 290 -10.28 13.60 -24.74
N LEU A 291 -10.86 13.94 -23.55
CA LEU A 291 -10.34 13.51 -22.26
C LEU A 291 -10.59 12.03 -22.02
N ARG A 292 -11.77 11.53 -22.38
CA ARG A 292 -12.09 10.10 -22.29
C ARG A 292 -11.05 9.26 -23.02
N THR A 293 -10.75 9.61 -24.27
CA THR A 293 -9.73 8.93 -25.08
C THR A 293 -8.35 8.99 -24.43
N ARG A 294 -8.01 10.09 -23.74
CA ARG A 294 -6.74 10.23 -23.02
C ARG A 294 -6.68 9.33 -21.77
N PHE A 295 -7.77 9.23 -21.03
CA PHE A 295 -7.85 8.36 -19.85
C PHE A 295 -7.77 6.87 -20.22
N GLU A 296 -8.30 6.52 -21.40
CA GLU A 296 -8.27 5.16 -21.96
C GLU A 296 -6.96 4.80 -22.68
N TRP A 297 -6.06 5.75 -22.87
CA TRP A 297 -4.83 5.53 -23.65
C TRP A 297 -3.83 4.61 -22.94
N GLY A 298 -3.73 4.70 -21.61
CA GLY A 298 -2.82 3.90 -20.80
C GLY A 298 -3.45 2.61 -20.27
N LEU A 299 -3.25 2.34 -18.98
CA LEU A 299 -3.82 1.18 -18.32
C LEU A 299 -4.95 1.59 -17.38
N ILE A 300 -6.09 0.93 -17.53
CA ILE A 300 -7.24 1.07 -16.63
C ILE A 300 -7.26 -0.14 -15.71
N ALA A 301 -7.20 0.09 -14.39
CA ALA A 301 -7.22 -0.95 -13.37
C ALA A 301 -8.36 -0.73 -12.39
N ASP A 302 -9.16 -1.76 -12.16
CA ASP A 302 -10.28 -1.74 -11.23
C ASP A 302 -9.87 -2.18 -9.83
N ILE A 303 -10.60 -1.65 -8.85
CA ILE A 303 -10.54 -2.07 -7.47
C ILE A 303 -11.97 -2.35 -7.01
N SER A 304 -12.27 -3.61 -6.75
CA SER A 304 -13.59 -4.04 -6.28
C SER A 304 -13.63 -4.22 -4.76
N ALA A 305 -14.83 -4.52 -4.23
CA ALA A 305 -14.99 -4.73 -2.80
C ALA A 305 -14.18 -5.95 -2.33
N PRO A 306 -13.53 -5.89 -1.15
CA PRO A 306 -12.73 -6.96 -0.61
C PRO A 306 -13.60 -8.16 -0.20
N ASP A 307 -13.11 -9.37 -0.43
CA ASP A 307 -13.69 -10.59 0.12
C ASP A 307 -13.48 -10.68 1.64
N TYR A 308 -14.04 -11.72 2.27
CA TYR A 308 -13.97 -11.90 3.72
C TYR A 308 -12.51 -11.98 4.21
N GLU A 309 -11.68 -12.76 3.53
CA GLU A 309 -10.27 -12.96 3.92
C GLU A 309 -9.47 -11.67 3.82
N THR A 310 -9.67 -10.91 2.76
CA THR A 310 -9.05 -9.60 2.57
C THR A 310 -9.52 -8.61 3.65
N ARG A 311 -10.82 -8.61 4.02
CA ARG A 311 -11.31 -7.76 5.12
C ARG A 311 -10.69 -8.11 6.46
N MET A 312 -10.54 -9.40 6.76
CA MET A 312 -9.83 -9.87 7.96
C MET A 312 -8.38 -9.36 7.98
N ALA A 313 -7.66 -9.52 6.86
CA ALA A 313 -6.29 -9.06 6.73
C ALA A 313 -6.15 -7.54 6.90
N ILE A 314 -7.10 -6.75 6.36
CA ILE A 314 -7.16 -5.29 6.53
C ILE A 314 -7.33 -4.91 8.00
N LEU A 315 -8.22 -5.59 8.74
CA LEU A 315 -8.43 -5.34 10.16
C LEU A 315 -7.17 -5.65 10.99
N TYR A 316 -6.51 -6.79 10.75
CA TYR A 316 -5.26 -7.11 11.40
C TYR A 316 -4.16 -6.10 11.07
N LYS A 317 -4.04 -5.71 9.79
CA LYS A 317 -3.07 -4.70 9.37
C LYS A 317 -3.32 -3.36 10.05
N LYS A 318 -4.58 -2.98 10.22
CA LYS A 318 -4.96 -1.77 10.94
C LYS A 318 -4.62 -1.83 12.42
N ILE A 319 -4.84 -2.99 13.07
CA ILE A 319 -4.43 -3.23 14.46
C ILE A 319 -2.91 -3.06 14.62
N GLU A 320 -2.13 -3.63 13.71
CA GLU A 320 -0.66 -3.50 13.68
C GLU A 320 -0.22 -2.02 13.52
N ILE A 321 -0.73 -1.33 12.49
CA ILE A 321 -0.33 0.06 12.16
C ILE A 321 -0.68 1.05 13.28
N ASP A 322 -1.87 0.91 13.86
CA ASP A 322 -2.36 1.82 14.90
C ASP A 322 -1.98 1.36 16.33
N GLN A 323 -1.14 0.31 16.45
CA GLN A 323 -0.64 -0.25 17.73
C GLN A 323 -1.79 -0.59 18.70
N LEU A 324 -2.83 -1.25 18.16
CA LEU A 324 -4.02 -1.62 18.91
C LEU A 324 -3.91 -2.99 19.59
N GLU A 325 -2.79 -3.72 19.48
CA GLU A 325 -2.53 -5.02 20.09
C GLU A 325 -2.73 -4.98 21.61
N ARG A 326 -2.41 -3.83 22.22
CA ARG A 326 -2.60 -3.59 23.67
C ARG A 326 -4.04 -3.77 24.16
N TYR A 327 -5.01 -3.75 23.26
CA TYR A 327 -6.42 -3.95 23.61
C TYR A 327 -6.85 -5.42 23.60
N ASN A 328 -5.97 -6.35 23.19
CA ASN A 328 -6.22 -7.79 23.14
C ASN A 328 -7.58 -8.12 22.50
N ILE A 329 -7.84 -7.55 21.30
CA ILE A 329 -9.11 -7.73 20.59
C ILE A 329 -9.27 -9.20 20.20
N PRO A 330 -10.28 -9.93 20.69
CA PRO A 330 -10.48 -11.34 20.36
C PRO A 330 -10.73 -11.55 18.86
N ASN A 331 -10.24 -12.67 18.33
CA ASN A 331 -10.41 -13.01 16.92
C ASN A 331 -11.89 -13.08 16.50
N GLU A 332 -12.76 -13.57 17.37
CA GLU A 332 -14.21 -13.61 17.14
C GLU A 332 -14.83 -12.23 16.93
N VAL A 333 -14.30 -11.20 17.58
CA VAL A 333 -14.72 -9.78 17.38
C VAL A 333 -14.28 -9.28 16.00
N ILE A 334 -13.06 -9.59 15.59
CA ILE A 334 -12.53 -9.22 14.27
C ILE A 334 -13.34 -9.92 13.17
N GLN A 335 -13.67 -11.23 13.35
CA GLN A 335 -14.54 -11.99 12.46
C GLN A 335 -15.94 -11.38 12.39
N TYR A 336 -16.49 -10.96 13.53
CA TYR A 336 -17.79 -10.31 13.59
C TYR A 336 -17.82 -9.02 12.76
N ILE A 337 -16.79 -8.15 12.91
CA ILE A 337 -16.66 -6.93 12.10
C ILE A 337 -16.55 -7.27 10.62
N ALA A 338 -15.63 -8.18 10.24
CA ALA A 338 -15.40 -8.55 8.85
C ALA A 338 -16.62 -9.19 8.18
N THR A 339 -17.47 -9.90 8.94
CA THR A 339 -18.70 -10.53 8.43
C THR A 339 -19.80 -9.51 8.14
N ASN A 340 -19.94 -8.52 9.01
CA ASN A 340 -21.06 -7.59 8.96
C ASN A 340 -20.77 -6.33 8.14
N ILE A 341 -19.52 -5.85 8.09
CA ILE A 341 -19.12 -4.65 7.33
C ILE A 341 -18.50 -5.10 6.00
N LYS A 342 -19.28 -4.97 4.92
CA LYS A 342 -18.91 -5.46 3.56
C LYS A 342 -18.75 -4.36 2.54
N THR A 343 -19.17 -3.14 2.84
CA THR A 343 -19.38 -2.04 1.90
C THR A 343 -18.07 -1.43 1.40
N ASN A 344 -17.21 -0.99 2.31
CA ASN A 344 -15.94 -0.35 1.98
C ASN A 344 -14.92 -0.44 3.12
N ILE A 345 -13.65 -0.20 2.80
CA ILE A 345 -12.54 -0.31 3.75
C ILE A 345 -12.59 0.83 4.80
N ARG A 346 -13.08 2.02 4.43
CA ARG A 346 -13.21 3.14 5.39
C ARG A 346 -14.19 2.82 6.51
N GLU A 347 -15.33 2.18 6.19
CA GLU A 347 -16.28 1.73 7.21
C GLU A 347 -15.70 0.59 8.04
N LEU A 348 -14.97 -0.32 7.42
CA LEU A 348 -14.31 -1.43 8.11
C LEU A 348 -13.29 -0.91 9.15
N GLU A 349 -12.41 0.02 8.77
CA GLU A 349 -11.46 0.67 9.69
C GLU A 349 -12.18 1.55 10.73
N GLY A 350 -13.23 2.27 10.30
CA GLY A 350 -14.05 3.10 11.17
C GLY A 350 -14.76 2.27 12.26
N SER A 351 -15.17 1.04 11.93
CA SER A 351 -15.79 0.09 12.87
C SER A 351 -14.83 -0.28 14.00
N LEU A 352 -13.57 -0.55 13.67
CA LEU A 352 -12.54 -0.84 14.66
C LEU A 352 -12.29 0.36 15.57
N ASN A 353 -12.19 1.56 15.00
CA ASN A 353 -12.01 2.78 15.76
C ASN A 353 -13.19 3.06 16.71
N LYS A 354 -14.42 2.80 16.24
CA LYS A 354 -15.65 2.97 17.03
C LYS A 354 -15.71 1.98 18.20
N LEU A 355 -15.32 0.72 17.97
CA LEU A 355 -15.20 -0.29 19.02
C LEU A 355 -14.21 0.15 20.13
N ILE A 356 -13.00 0.59 19.74
CA ILE A 356 -12.00 1.06 20.68
C ILE A 356 -12.44 2.32 21.43
N ALA A 357 -13.12 3.24 20.75
CA ALA A 357 -13.68 4.44 21.40
C ALA A 357 -14.72 4.06 22.46
N LEU A 358 -15.65 3.15 22.15
CA LEU A 358 -16.66 2.70 23.11
C LEU A 358 -16.03 1.96 24.30
N TYR A 359 -15.03 1.11 24.05
CA TYR A 359 -14.27 0.43 25.10
C TYR A 359 -13.61 1.41 26.07
N ARG A 360 -13.01 2.50 25.55
CA ARG A 360 -12.39 3.56 26.38
C ARG A 360 -13.42 4.33 27.19
N ILE A 361 -14.57 4.66 26.61
CA ILE A 361 -15.67 5.38 27.29
C ILE A 361 -16.18 4.56 28.48
N ASN A 362 -16.26 3.24 28.34
CA ASN A 362 -16.66 2.34 29.41
C ASN A 362 -15.58 2.11 30.47
N ASN A 363 -14.55 2.99 30.54
CA ASN A 363 -13.44 3.00 31.50
C ASN A 363 -12.66 1.67 31.57
N ASN A 364 -12.56 0.94 30.47
CA ASN A 364 -11.90 -0.38 30.38
C ASN A 364 -12.44 -1.42 31.40
N GLN A 365 -13.67 -1.26 31.89
CA GLN A 365 -14.25 -2.13 32.93
C GLN A 365 -14.84 -3.44 32.36
N LYS A 366 -14.99 -3.53 31.03
CA LYS A 366 -15.47 -4.73 30.35
C LYS A 366 -14.37 -5.22 29.41
N GLU A 367 -14.26 -6.53 29.25
CA GLU A 367 -13.46 -7.10 28.17
C GLU A 367 -14.10 -6.76 26.81
N ILE A 368 -13.26 -6.67 25.77
CA ILE A 368 -13.75 -6.50 24.42
C ILE A 368 -14.37 -7.86 24.00
N ASP A 369 -15.68 -7.88 23.83
CA ASP A 369 -16.44 -9.07 23.41
C ASP A 369 -17.35 -8.75 22.22
N ILE A 370 -18.03 -9.77 21.69
CA ILE A 370 -18.99 -9.63 20.59
C ILE A 370 -20.15 -8.70 20.96
N LYS A 371 -20.57 -8.65 22.22
CA LYS A 371 -21.68 -7.78 22.66
C LYS A 371 -21.28 -6.30 22.56
N LEU A 372 -20.07 -5.97 23.01
CA LEU A 372 -19.53 -4.63 22.88
C LEU A 372 -19.35 -4.24 21.41
N ALA A 373 -18.92 -5.18 20.57
CA ALA A 373 -18.81 -4.96 19.13
C ALA A 373 -20.19 -4.73 18.48
N ALA A 374 -21.20 -5.53 18.84
CA ALA A 374 -22.57 -5.36 18.34
C ALA A 374 -23.16 -4.01 18.78
N GLU A 375 -22.91 -3.58 20.02
CA GLU A 375 -23.33 -2.26 20.51
C GLU A 375 -22.63 -1.14 19.73
N ALA A 376 -21.31 -1.24 19.54
CA ALA A 376 -20.52 -0.24 18.81
C ALA A 376 -20.96 -0.09 17.35
N LEU A 377 -21.40 -1.17 16.72
CA LEU A 377 -21.69 -1.23 15.28
C LEU A 377 -23.19 -1.23 14.95
N LYS A 378 -24.06 -1.06 15.95
CA LYS A 378 -25.51 -1.12 15.78
C LYS A 378 -26.01 -0.24 14.63
N ASP A 379 -25.52 1.01 14.56
CA ASP A 379 -25.94 1.97 13.52
C ASP A 379 -25.43 1.60 12.12
N LEU A 380 -24.35 0.83 12.01
CA LEU A 380 -23.76 0.41 10.74
C LEU A 380 -24.36 -0.89 10.21
N ILE A 381 -24.76 -1.80 11.12
CA ILE A 381 -25.30 -3.11 10.76
C ILE A 381 -26.80 -3.06 10.55
N SER A 382 -27.53 -2.25 11.32
CA SER A 382 -29.00 -2.12 11.26
C SER A 382 -29.44 -0.67 11.07
N PRO A 383 -29.12 -0.04 9.93
CA PRO A 383 -29.43 1.39 9.74
C PRO A 383 -30.94 1.69 9.72
N ASN A 384 -31.81 0.68 9.56
CA ASN A 384 -33.26 0.87 9.42
C ASN A 384 -34.10 0.48 10.66
N GLU A 385 -33.52 -0.16 11.68
CA GLU A 385 -34.30 -0.55 12.87
C GLU A 385 -34.71 0.61 13.78
N ASN A 386 -34.10 1.79 13.64
CA ASN A 386 -34.40 2.98 14.45
C ASN A 386 -35.22 4.07 13.72
N ARG A 387 -35.70 3.82 12.51
CA ARG A 387 -36.76 4.66 11.94
C ARG A 387 -38.08 4.11 12.46
N GLU A 388 -38.59 4.70 13.54
CA GLU A 388 -40.03 4.58 13.85
C GLU A 388 -40.77 4.94 12.56
N VAL A 389 -41.56 3.98 12.07
CA VAL A 389 -42.44 4.22 10.92
C VAL A 389 -43.53 5.17 11.41
N THR A 390 -43.30 6.47 11.22
CA THR A 390 -44.30 7.46 11.53
C THR A 390 -45.30 7.56 10.36
N PRO A 391 -46.55 7.95 10.61
CA PRO A 391 -47.55 8.16 9.56
C PRO A 391 -47.07 9.11 8.45
N GLU A 392 -46.25 10.11 8.80
CA GLU A 392 -45.66 11.06 7.86
C GLU A 392 -44.68 10.36 6.88
N LEU A 393 -43.90 9.39 7.35
CA LEU A 393 -42.94 8.64 6.52
C LEU A 393 -43.66 7.77 5.48
N ILE A 394 -44.88 7.28 5.80
CA ILE A 394 -45.70 6.51 4.88
C ILE A 394 -46.28 7.42 3.78
N ILE A 395 -46.60 8.66 4.10
CA ILE A 395 -47.19 9.62 3.16
C ILE A 395 -46.14 10.09 2.13
N ASP A 396 -44.87 10.22 2.53
CA ASP A 396 -43.77 10.62 1.63
C ASP A 396 -43.33 9.51 0.63
N VAL A 397 -43.72 8.27 0.85
CA VAL A 397 -43.32 7.10 0.00
C VAL A 397 -44.47 6.65 -0.90
N VAL A 398 -45.72 7.08 -0.69
CA VAL A 398 -46.91 6.80 -1.51
C VAL A 398 -47.23 7.99 -2.40
#